data_9723b861a7534302e0e8dada68bf5c73
#
_entry.id   9723b861a7534302e0e8dada68bf5c73
#
_cell.length_a   1.000
_cell.length_b   1.000
_cell.length_c   1.000
_cell.angle_alpha   90.00
_cell.angle_beta   90.00
_cell.angle_gamma   90.00
#
_symmetry.space_group_name_H-M   'P 1'
#
loop_
_entity.id
_entity.type
_entity.pdbx_description
1 polymer ?
#
loop_
_entity_poly.entity_id
_entity_poly.type
_entity_poly.pdbx_seq_one_letter_code
_entity_poly.pdbx_strand_id
1 'polypeptide(L)'
;MTKRPHCAALIVAAGHGVRAGEGLPKQYRPLSSVPVLRRSIEAFARHPAVDHVQVVISAEHRQLYDSVVEGLALPVAIHGGDTRQDSVRLGLEGLTDTKPALVLIHDAARPLIAAETIAATVAALETADGALPILAASDTLKRVNEGRVEAT
;
A
#
# COMPACT_ATOMS: atom_id res chain seq x y z
N MET A 1 3.43 30.05 -9.94
CA MET A 1 3.20 28.60 -10.02
C MET A 1 3.08 28.06 -8.60
N THR A 2 1.92 27.66 -8.16
CA THR A 2 1.73 27.03 -6.85
C THR A 2 2.44 25.66 -6.88
N LYS A 3 3.40 25.47 -5.96
CA LYS A 3 4.09 24.19 -5.80
C LYS A 3 3.05 23.14 -5.40
N ARG A 4 2.99 22.00 -6.13
CA ARG A 4 2.07 20.91 -5.76
C ARG A 4 2.36 20.42 -4.34
N PRO A 5 1.36 19.92 -3.60
CA PRO A 5 1.57 19.39 -2.26
C PRO A 5 2.55 18.20 -2.27
N HIS A 6 3.41 18.13 -1.26
CA HIS A 6 4.33 17.00 -1.07
C HIS A 6 3.53 15.73 -0.73
N CYS A 7 3.71 14.68 -1.53
CA CYS A 7 2.96 13.43 -1.43
C CYS A 7 3.89 12.26 -1.09
N ALA A 8 3.56 11.52 -0.03
CA ALA A 8 4.25 10.29 0.33
C ALA A 8 3.36 9.06 0.05
N ALA A 9 3.96 7.97 -0.41
CA ALA A 9 3.33 6.66 -0.45
C ALA A 9 3.81 5.80 0.72
N LEU A 10 2.88 5.25 1.48
CA LEU A 10 3.12 4.31 2.57
C LEU A 10 2.74 2.90 2.10
N ILE A 11 3.73 2.06 1.84
CA ILE A 11 3.53 0.68 1.37
C ILE A 11 3.52 -0.27 2.57
N VAL A 12 2.36 -0.86 2.87
CA VAL A 12 2.17 -1.71 4.05
C VAL A 12 2.46 -3.17 3.69
N ALA A 13 3.57 -3.71 4.18
CA ALA A 13 4.09 -5.05 3.91
C ALA A 13 4.27 -5.89 5.18
N ALA A 14 3.80 -5.44 6.35
CA ALA A 14 4.01 -6.10 7.64
C ALA A 14 3.14 -7.36 7.87
N GLY A 15 2.20 -7.67 6.97
CA GLY A 15 1.31 -8.82 7.13
C GLY A 15 2.05 -10.16 6.97
N HIS A 16 1.76 -11.11 7.87
CA HIS A 16 2.35 -12.47 7.85
C HIS A 16 1.79 -13.39 6.76
N GLY A 17 0.74 -12.98 6.05
CA GLY A 17 0.19 -13.72 4.91
C GLY A 17 -0.47 -15.06 5.25
N VAL A 18 -0.94 -15.26 6.48
CA VAL A 18 -1.52 -16.51 7.02
C VAL A 18 -2.54 -17.18 6.09
N ARG A 19 -3.28 -16.39 5.32
CA ARG A 19 -4.28 -16.88 4.35
C ARG A 19 -3.69 -17.43 3.05
N ALA A 20 -2.38 -17.28 2.81
CA ALA A 20 -1.74 -17.68 1.55
C ALA A 20 -1.05 -19.06 1.61
N GLY A 21 -1.27 -19.84 2.70
CA GLY A 21 -0.65 -21.14 2.93
C GLY A 21 0.80 -21.05 3.42
N GLU A 22 1.43 -22.21 3.57
CA GLU A 22 2.83 -22.31 3.98
C GLU A 22 3.80 -21.74 2.93
N GLY A 23 4.93 -21.18 3.37
CA GLY A 23 6.00 -20.67 2.53
C GLY A 23 6.18 -19.16 2.62
N LEU A 24 6.80 -18.55 1.60
CA LEU A 24 7.07 -17.11 1.55
C LEU A 24 5.76 -16.31 1.64
N PRO A 25 5.72 -15.25 2.48
CA PRO A 25 4.58 -14.33 2.51
C PRO A 25 4.32 -13.76 1.10
N LYS A 26 3.04 -13.61 0.74
CA LYS A 26 2.63 -13.32 -0.65
C LYS A 26 3.29 -12.07 -1.25
N GLN A 27 3.60 -11.06 -0.45
CA GLN A 27 4.27 -9.85 -0.91
C GLN A 27 5.72 -10.08 -1.36
N TYR A 28 6.36 -11.15 -0.90
CA TYR A 28 7.73 -11.54 -1.27
C TYR A 28 7.77 -12.59 -2.38
N ARG A 29 6.62 -13.17 -2.75
CA ARG A 29 6.55 -14.14 -3.85
C ARG A 29 6.80 -13.44 -5.19
N PRO A 30 7.48 -14.13 -6.14
CA PRO A 30 7.69 -13.57 -7.46
C PRO A 30 6.39 -13.57 -8.28
N LEU A 31 6.19 -12.52 -9.05
CA LEU A 31 5.23 -12.42 -10.13
C LEU A 31 6.02 -12.16 -11.42
N SER A 32 6.13 -13.17 -12.28
CA SER A 32 7.02 -13.14 -13.46
C SER A 32 8.45 -12.70 -13.09
N SER A 33 9.10 -13.44 -12.18
CA SER A 33 10.47 -13.24 -11.67
C SER A 33 10.73 -11.98 -10.83
N VAL A 34 9.79 -11.05 -10.71
CA VAL A 34 9.92 -9.84 -9.87
C VAL A 34 9.04 -9.99 -8.64
N PRO A 35 9.54 -9.79 -7.41
CA PRO A 35 8.73 -9.84 -6.19
C PRO A 35 7.55 -8.86 -6.23
N VAL A 36 6.40 -9.31 -5.73
CA VAL A 36 5.16 -8.52 -5.67
C VAL A 36 5.39 -7.17 -4.98
N LEU A 37 6.10 -7.17 -3.84
CA LEU A 37 6.43 -5.95 -3.10
C LEU A 37 7.24 -4.97 -3.95
N ARG A 38 8.25 -5.45 -4.69
CA ARG A 38 9.07 -4.60 -5.54
C ARG A 38 8.23 -3.90 -6.61
N ARG A 39 7.29 -4.62 -7.25
CA ARG A 39 6.37 -4.04 -8.23
C ARG A 39 5.51 -2.94 -7.61
N SER A 40 4.96 -3.18 -6.41
CA SER A 40 4.18 -2.17 -5.70
C SER A 40 5.03 -0.93 -5.38
N ILE A 41 6.25 -1.10 -4.86
CA ILE A 41 7.17 0.01 -4.59
C ILE A 41 7.48 0.80 -5.86
N GLU A 42 7.87 0.12 -6.94
CA GLU A 42 8.27 0.77 -8.20
C GLU A 42 7.11 1.53 -8.86
N ALA A 43 5.86 1.06 -8.72
CA ALA A 43 4.70 1.76 -9.23
C ALA A 43 4.55 3.16 -8.62
N PHE A 44 4.77 3.28 -7.31
CA PHE A 44 4.70 4.58 -6.63
C PHE A 44 5.99 5.39 -6.80
N ALA A 45 7.17 4.76 -6.71
CA ALA A 45 8.45 5.46 -6.82
C ALA A 45 8.68 6.11 -8.20
N ARG A 46 8.08 5.55 -9.26
CA ARG A 46 8.15 6.11 -10.62
C ARG A 46 7.03 7.11 -10.91
N HIS A 47 6.05 7.25 -10.02
CA HIS A 47 4.90 8.10 -10.29
C HIS A 47 5.21 9.58 -10.03
N PRO A 48 4.96 10.50 -11.00
CA PRO A 48 5.38 11.90 -10.88
C PRO A 48 4.67 12.68 -9.76
N ALA A 49 3.53 12.19 -9.25
CA ALA A 49 2.84 12.81 -8.13
C ALA A 49 3.35 12.34 -6.76
N VAL A 50 4.27 11.37 -6.68
CA VAL A 50 4.81 10.82 -5.43
C VAL A 50 6.25 11.28 -5.25
N ASP A 51 6.54 11.89 -4.10
CA ASP A 51 7.87 12.43 -3.78
C ASP A 51 8.67 11.50 -2.87
N HIS A 52 7.98 10.65 -2.11
CA HIS A 52 8.60 9.81 -1.10
C HIS A 52 7.87 8.47 -1.00
N VAL A 53 8.62 7.38 -0.87
CA VAL A 53 8.05 6.04 -0.64
C VAL A 53 8.61 5.50 0.66
N GLN A 54 7.73 5.27 1.63
CA GLN A 54 8.05 4.63 2.90
C GLN A 54 7.45 3.22 2.92
N VAL A 55 8.23 2.23 3.35
CA VAL A 55 7.77 0.84 3.47
C VAL A 55 7.67 0.43 4.93
N VAL A 56 6.57 -0.25 5.28
CA VAL A 56 6.36 -0.85 6.61
C VAL A 56 6.41 -2.36 6.48
N ILE A 57 7.30 -3.02 7.23
CA ILE A 57 7.57 -4.45 7.16
C ILE A 57 7.40 -5.14 8.51
N SER A 58 7.22 -6.47 8.54
CA SER A 58 7.46 -7.25 9.75
C SER A 58 8.96 -7.33 10.04
N ALA A 59 9.36 -7.20 11.30
CA ALA A 59 10.75 -7.35 11.72
C ALA A 59 11.33 -8.69 11.29
N GLU A 60 10.53 -9.76 11.34
CA GLU A 60 10.93 -11.12 10.93
C GLU A 60 11.29 -11.23 9.45
N HIS A 61 10.77 -10.33 8.62
CA HIS A 61 10.97 -10.35 7.17
C HIS A 61 12.05 -9.38 6.69
N ARG A 62 12.90 -8.85 7.59
CA ARG A 62 13.92 -7.86 7.26
C ARG A 62 14.85 -8.32 6.15
N GLN A 63 15.38 -9.54 6.23
CA GLN A 63 16.29 -10.08 5.21
C GLN A 63 15.61 -10.26 3.85
N LEU A 64 14.34 -10.71 3.83
CA LEU A 64 13.57 -10.82 2.61
C LEU A 64 13.35 -9.44 1.98
N TYR A 65 13.01 -8.45 2.80
CA TYR A 65 12.84 -7.08 2.34
C TYR A 65 14.13 -6.52 1.72
N ASP A 66 15.26 -6.64 2.40
CA ASP A 66 16.54 -6.10 1.93
C ASP A 66 16.92 -6.67 0.55
N SER A 67 16.69 -7.97 0.32
CA SER A 67 16.92 -8.59 -0.99
C SER A 67 15.97 -8.09 -2.08
N VAL A 68 14.72 -7.76 -1.72
CA VAL A 68 13.71 -7.26 -2.68
C VAL A 68 14.00 -5.84 -3.12
N VAL A 69 14.51 -5.00 -2.22
CA VAL A 69 14.75 -3.56 -2.49
C VAL A 69 16.17 -3.26 -2.92
N GLU A 70 17.00 -4.26 -3.09
CA GLU A 70 18.37 -4.08 -3.58
C GLU A 70 18.41 -3.21 -4.84
N GLY A 71 19.26 -2.16 -4.81
CA GLY A 71 19.39 -1.18 -5.88
C GLY A 71 18.29 -0.11 -5.94
N LEU A 72 17.32 -0.11 -5.02
CA LEU A 72 16.36 0.98 -4.87
C LEU A 72 16.82 1.99 -3.79
N ALA A 73 16.73 3.28 -4.10
CA ALA A 73 17.01 4.35 -3.16
C ALA A 73 15.77 4.59 -2.28
N LEU A 74 15.64 3.83 -1.20
CA LEU A 74 14.53 3.93 -0.26
C LEU A 74 15.04 4.29 1.15
N PRO A 75 14.23 4.98 1.96
CA PRO A 75 14.54 5.16 3.38
C PRO A 75 14.52 3.83 4.12
N VAL A 76 15.04 3.83 5.36
CA VAL A 76 14.99 2.67 6.24
C VAL A 76 13.53 2.25 6.44
N ALA A 77 13.25 0.96 6.26
CA ALA A 77 11.90 0.43 6.48
C ALA A 77 11.50 0.54 7.95
N ILE A 78 10.23 0.84 8.17
CA ILE A 78 9.62 0.92 9.51
C ILE A 78 9.10 -0.47 9.89
N HIS A 79 9.26 -0.85 11.14
CA HIS A 79 8.66 -2.07 11.64
C HIS A 79 7.18 -1.83 11.94
N GLY A 80 6.31 -2.67 11.40
CA GLY A 80 4.87 -2.63 11.66
C GLY A 80 4.50 -3.22 13.01
N GLY A 81 3.24 -3.11 13.36
CA GLY A 81 2.64 -3.70 14.55
C GLY A 81 1.86 -4.98 14.24
N ASP A 82 1.13 -5.47 15.25
CA ASP A 82 0.39 -6.73 15.18
C ASP A 82 -0.80 -6.69 14.20
N THR A 83 -1.37 -5.51 14.03
CA THR A 83 -2.48 -5.30 13.10
C THR A 83 -2.08 -4.43 11.90
N ARG A 84 -2.90 -4.49 10.83
CA ARG A 84 -2.75 -3.57 9.70
C ARG A 84 -2.89 -2.11 10.15
N GLN A 85 -3.80 -1.84 11.08
CA GLN A 85 -4.02 -0.50 11.63
C GLN A 85 -2.79 0.01 12.39
N ASP A 86 -2.18 -0.83 13.25
CA ASP A 86 -0.95 -0.46 13.95
C ASP A 86 0.20 -0.22 12.98
N SER A 87 0.34 -1.06 11.96
CA SER A 87 1.35 -0.89 10.93
C SER A 87 1.19 0.42 10.16
N VAL A 88 -0.05 0.80 9.82
CA VAL A 88 -0.34 2.11 9.19
C VAL A 88 -0.01 3.25 10.14
N ARG A 89 -0.42 3.17 11.41
CA ARG A 89 -0.13 4.21 12.41
C ARG A 89 1.38 4.42 12.57
N LEU A 90 2.15 3.35 12.78
CA LEU A 90 3.61 3.42 12.91
C LEU A 90 4.26 3.99 11.64
N GLY A 91 3.75 3.60 10.47
CA GLY A 91 4.22 4.14 9.20
C GLY A 91 3.95 5.63 9.06
N LEU A 92 2.80 6.13 9.47
CA LEU A 92 2.46 7.57 9.48
C LEU A 92 3.33 8.34 10.48
N GLU A 93 3.57 7.79 11.67
CA GLU A 93 4.48 8.38 12.66
C GLU A 93 5.90 8.50 12.10
N GLY A 94 6.38 7.51 11.35
CA GLY A 94 7.70 7.55 10.69
C GLY A 94 7.81 8.56 9.56
N LEU A 95 6.70 9.11 9.07
CA LEU A 95 6.69 10.19 8.07
C LEU A 95 6.73 11.60 8.69
N THR A 96 6.77 11.70 10.03
CA THR A 96 6.69 13.01 10.73
C THR A 96 7.77 13.99 10.29
N ASP A 97 8.99 13.54 10.03
CA ASP A 97 10.10 14.41 9.61
C ASP A 97 9.94 14.89 8.16
N THR A 98 9.31 14.09 7.31
CA THR A 98 9.09 14.45 5.89
C THR A 98 7.90 15.38 5.71
N LYS A 99 6.99 15.44 6.70
CA LYS A 99 5.78 16.29 6.73
C LYS A 99 5.02 16.31 5.39
N PRO A 100 4.64 15.18 4.84
CA PRO A 100 3.90 15.17 3.58
C PRO A 100 2.51 15.79 3.79
N ALA A 101 2.05 16.56 2.81
CA ALA A 101 0.69 17.10 2.80
C ALA A 101 -0.34 16.02 2.46
N LEU A 102 0.07 15.03 1.67
CA LEU A 102 -0.77 13.89 1.25
C LEU A 102 -0.03 12.58 1.55
N VAL A 103 -0.78 11.58 2.01
CA VAL A 103 -0.26 10.21 2.20
C VAL A 103 -1.16 9.22 1.48
N LEU A 104 -0.58 8.45 0.55
CA LEU A 104 -1.22 7.34 -0.13
C LEU A 104 -0.88 6.04 0.61
N ILE A 105 -1.87 5.38 1.20
CA ILE A 105 -1.68 4.12 1.92
C ILE A 105 -2.00 2.96 0.98
N HIS A 106 -1.00 2.10 0.72
CA HIS A 106 -1.13 1.01 -0.24
C HIS A 106 -0.74 -0.35 0.34
N ASP A 107 -1.51 -1.39 0.01
CA ASP A 107 -1.20 -2.76 0.39
C ASP A 107 -0.09 -3.33 -0.52
N ALA A 108 1.03 -3.75 0.05
CA ALA A 108 2.18 -4.30 -0.68
C ALA A 108 1.85 -5.48 -1.61
N ALA A 109 0.79 -6.23 -1.30
CA ALA A 109 0.34 -7.38 -2.08
C ALA A 109 -0.57 -7.02 -3.28
N ARG A 110 -0.65 -5.74 -3.68
CA ARG A 110 -1.44 -5.25 -4.82
C ARG A 110 -0.53 -4.63 -5.90
N PRO A 111 0.22 -5.45 -6.66
CA PRO A 111 1.29 -4.97 -7.55
C PRO A 111 0.81 -4.34 -8.86
N LEU A 112 -0.49 -4.45 -9.19
CA LEU A 112 -1.05 -4.03 -10.47
C LEU A 112 -1.82 -2.71 -10.37
N ILE A 113 -1.38 -1.81 -9.48
CA ILE A 113 -1.96 -0.47 -9.41
C ILE A 113 -1.60 0.31 -10.68
N ALA A 114 -2.60 0.86 -11.36
CA ALA A 114 -2.39 1.67 -12.55
C ALA A 114 -1.96 3.10 -12.16
N ALA A 115 -1.11 3.72 -12.98
CA ALA A 115 -0.66 5.09 -12.76
C ALA A 115 -1.83 6.08 -12.72
N GLU A 116 -2.83 5.86 -13.58
CA GLU A 116 -4.05 6.66 -13.65
C GLU A 116 -4.84 6.61 -12.33
N THR A 117 -4.85 5.46 -11.65
CA THR A 117 -5.51 5.32 -10.33
C THR A 117 -4.79 6.14 -9.26
N ILE A 118 -3.45 6.13 -9.26
CA ILE A 118 -2.66 6.96 -8.35
C ILE A 118 -2.94 8.44 -8.63
N ALA A 119 -2.88 8.86 -9.90
CA ALA A 119 -3.14 10.23 -10.31
C ALA A 119 -4.56 10.70 -9.92
N ALA A 120 -5.58 9.89 -10.19
CA ALA A 120 -6.97 10.22 -9.86
C ALA A 120 -7.18 10.32 -8.33
N THR A 121 -6.53 9.46 -7.54
CA THR A 121 -6.61 9.50 -6.07
C THR A 121 -5.99 10.80 -5.53
N VAL A 122 -4.83 11.20 -6.06
CA VAL A 122 -4.18 12.47 -5.67
C VAL A 122 -5.04 13.67 -6.06
N ALA A 123 -5.60 13.68 -7.28
CA ALA A 123 -6.47 14.76 -7.73
C ALA A 123 -7.74 14.89 -6.89
N ALA A 124 -8.34 13.77 -6.45
CA ALA A 124 -9.52 13.80 -5.60
C ALA A 124 -9.27 14.47 -4.23
N LEU A 125 -8.02 14.39 -3.72
CA LEU A 125 -7.62 15.01 -2.46
C LEU A 125 -7.43 16.54 -2.54
N GLU A 126 -7.57 17.15 -3.72
CA GLU A 126 -7.59 18.62 -3.85
C GLU A 126 -8.88 19.24 -3.27
N THR A 127 -9.95 18.44 -3.20
CA THR A 127 -11.27 18.88 -2.75
C THR A 127 -11.89 18.03 -1.64
N ALA A 128 -11.18 16.98 -1.18
CA ALA A 128 -11.66 16.05 -0.15
C ALA A 128 -10.56 15.71 0.85
N ASP A 129 -10.94 15.43 2.09
CA ASP A 129 -10.00 15.01 3.16
C ASP A 129 -9.55 13.56 3.02
N GLY A 130 -10.23 12.75 2.21
CA GLY A 130 -9.90 11.36 1.93
C GLY A 130 -10.47 10.91 0.59
N ALA A 131 -9.74 10.00 -0.08
CA ALA A 131 -10.14 9.41 -1.36
C ALA A 131 -9.85 7.91 -1.36
N LEU A 132 -10.78 7.12 -1.89
CA LEU A 132 -10.66 5.67 -2.01
C LEU A 132 -11.04 5.24 -3.42
N PRO A 133 -10.14 4.58 -4.18
CA PRO A 133 -10.48 3.97 -5.44
C PRO A 133 -11.48 2.82 -5.24
N ILE A 134 -12.57 2.86 -5.98
CA ILE A 134 -13.61 1.83 -5.94
C ILE A 134 -13.91 1.29 -7.33
N LEU A 135 -14.44 0.07 -7.39
CA LEU A 135 -15.06 -0.50 -8.58
C LEU A 135 -16.55 -0.69 -8.30
N ALA A 136 -17.36 -0.46 -9.32
CA ALA A 136 -18.77 -0.82 -9.25
C ALA A 136 -18.90 -2.34 -9.05
N ALA A 137 -19.79 -2.77 -8.15
CA ALA A 137 -20.09 -4.18 -8.00
C ALA A 137 -20.79 -4.69 -9.26
N SER A 138 -20.19 -5.69 -9.92
CA SER A 138 -20.78 -6.37 -11.08
C SER A 138 -21.80 -7.42 -10.67
N ASP A 139 -21.66 -7.96 -9.45
CA ASP A 139 -22.53 -9.01 -8.90
C ASP A 139 -23.69 -8.43 -8.10
N THR A 140 -24.80 -9.16 -8.07
CA THR A 140 -25.93 -8.81 -7.22
C THR A 140 -25.59 -9.09 -5.75
N LEU A 141 -25.49 -8.03 -4.95
CA LEU A 141 -25.27 -8.16 -3.51
C LEU A 141 -26.56 -8.53 -2.80
N LYS A 142 -26.46 -9.51 -1.90
CA LYS A 142 -27.57 -9.96 -1.05
C LYS A 142 -27.20 -9.70 0.42
N ARG A 143 -28.12 -9.08 1.16
CA ARG A 143 -28.02 -9.06 2.61
C ARG A 143 -28.63 -10.34 3.15
N VAL A 144 -27.87 -11.09 3.94
CA VAL A 144 -28.30 -12.35 4.50
C VAL A 144 -28.27 -12.26 6.03
N ASN A 145 -29.36 -12.69 6.67
CA ASN A 145 -29.47 -12.84 8.11
C ASN A 145 -29.99 -14.25 8.41
N GLU A 146 -29.34 -14.99 9.31
CA GLU A 146 -29.66 -16.37 9.69
C GLU A 146 -29.92 -17.31 8.48
N GLY A 147 -29.12 -17.15 7.42
CA GLY A 147 -29.24 -17.96 6.20
C GLY A 147 -30.38 -17.54 5.24
N ARG A 148 -31.13 -16.49 5.55
CA ARG A 148 -32.22 -15.95 4.69
C ARG A 148 -31.81 -14.64 4.05
N VAL A 149 -32.15 -14.44 2.78
CA VAL A 149 -31.95 -13.18 2.06
C VAL A 149 -33.00 -12.18 2.53
N GLU A 150 -32.56 -11.05 3.09
CA GLU A 150 -33.44 -9.97 3.56
C GLU A 150 -33.54 -8.83 2.56
N ALA A 151 -32.49 -8.59 1.75
CA ALA A 151 -32.46 -7.53 0.74
C ALA A 151 -31.53 -7.87 -0.41
N THR A 152 -31.76 -7.24 -1.53
CA THR A 152 -30.94 -7.29 -2.75
C THR A 152 -30.44 -5.90 -3.08
#